data_93d04a1c37832c05acee69535bf58752
#
_entry.id   93d04a1c37832c05acee69535bf58752
#
_cell.length_a   1.000
_cell.length_b   1.000
_cell.length_c   1.000
_cell.angle_alpha   90.00
_cell.angle_beta   90.00
_cell.angle_gamma   90.00
#
_symmetry.space_group_name_H-M   'P 1'
#
loop_
_entity.id
_entity.type
_entity.pdbx_description
1 polymer ?
#
loop_
_entity_poly.entity_id
_entity_poly.type
_entity_poly.pdbx_seq_one_letter_code
_entity_poly.pdbx_strand_id
1 'polypeptide(L)'
;MDKKAALPLRVVCATRERERQFFTHTLTGASLKMCEQVTPFELRLHAENTTGLSELYNLAIQEAEGDPCILVFIHDDISIRDFHWGRRIREGLDDYQVVGLAGNIRSVPFQPSWFFERIHEGSLLADDDKYLSGAVGHPTGEGGLVEVSHYGPTGQTCKLLDGLLLAAHSEELLLSNLRFDEQFKFHFYDMDFCRSVEKENLKMGTIP
;
A
#
# COMPACT_ATOMS: atom_id res chain seq x y z
N MET A 1 14.13 16.28 25.91
CA MET A 1 13.92 15.44 24.71
C MET A 1 12.73 16.05 23.97
N ASP A 2 13.01 16.86 22.97
CA ASP A 2 11.95 17.41 22.12
C ASP A 2 11.25 16.22 21.43
N LYS A 3 9.94 16.07 21.68
CA LYS A 3 9.10 15.18 20.90
C LYS A 3 9.05 15.81 19.50
N LYS A 4 9.87 15.29 18.59
CA LYS A 4 9.71 15.57 17.16
C LYS A 4 8.22 15.29 16.87
N ALA A 5 7.46 16.30 16.48
CA ALA A 5 6.05 16.12 16.16
C ALA A 5 5.97 14.97 15.11
N ALA A 6 5.11 14.00 15.35
CA ALA A 6 4.97 12.89 14.41
C ALA A 6 4.47 13.46 13.07
N LEU A 7 5.13 13.10 11.97
CA LEU A 7 4.73 13.53 10.62
C LEU A 7 3.25 13.20 10.35
N PRO A 8 2.48 14.05 9.67
CA PRO A 8 1.10 13.75 9.33
C PRO A 8 1.03 12.53 8.40
N LEU A 9 -0.07 11.77 8.50
CA LEU A 9 -0.42 10.75 7.53
C LEU A 9 -1.21 11.40 6.40
N ARG A 10 -0.77 11.21 5.16
CA ARG A 10 -1.46 11.68 3.97
C ARG A 10 -1.89 10.49 3.14
N VAL A 11 -3.18 10.19 3.19
CA VAL A 11 -3.80 9.10 2.44
C VAL A 11 -4.06 9.56 1.01
N VAL A 12 -3.56 8.81 0.05
CA VAL A 12 -3.73 9.04 -1.40
C VAL A 12 -4.58 7.91 -1.95
N CYS A 13 -5.77 8.24 -2.40
CA CYS A 13 -6.73 7.25 -2.90
C CYS A 13 -7.37 7.74 -4.19
N ALA A 14 -7.45 6.87 -5.19
CA ALA A 14 -8.19 7.11 -6.42
C ALA A 14 -9.46 6.26 -6.42
N THR A 15 -10.57 6.83 -6.89
CA THR A 15 -11.85 6.13 -7.00
C THR A 15 -12.62 6.55 -8.24
N ARG A 16 -13.45 5.66 -8.77
CA ARG A 16 -14.41 6.00 -9.83
C ARG A 16 -15.68 6.67 -9.29
N GLU A 17 -15.89 6.60 -7.98
CA GLU A 17 -17.00 7.25 -7.31
C GLU A 17 -16.83 8.78 -7.30
N ARG A 18 -17.95 9.48 -7.16
CA ARG A 18 -17.94 10.93 -6.91
C ARG A 18 -17.42 11.19 -5.50
N GLU A 19 -16.77 12.33 -5.29
CA GLU A 19 -16.21 12.72 -3.99
C GLU A 19 -17.21 12.57 -2.84
N ARG A 20 -18.45 13.06 -3.01
CA ARG A 20 -19.53 12.97 -2.00
C ARG A 20 -19.96 11.54 -1.67
N GLN A 21 -19.65 10.57 -2.54
CA GLN A 21 -20.02 9.16 -2.40
C GLN A 21 -18.88 8.31 -1.84
N PHE A 22 -17.65 8.81 -1.85
CA PHE A 22 -16.47 8.06 -1.41
C PHE A 22 -16.66 7.43 -0.03
N PHE A 23 -17.09 8.21 0.97
CA PHE A 23 -17.24 7.74 2.34
C PHE A 23 -18.43 6.79 2.57
N THR A 24 -19.31 6.61 1.58
CA THR A 24 -20.51 5.77 1.70
C THR A 24 -20.55 4.63 0.70
N HIS A 25 -19.84 4.70 -0.41
CA HIS A 25 -19.87 3.73 -1.49
C HIS A 25 -18.58 2.92 -1.61
N THR A 26 -17.46 3.37 -1.02
CA THR A 26 -16.21 2.63 -1.03
C THR A 26 -15.89 2.03 0.34
N LEU A 27 -15.21 0.88 0.36
CA LEU A 27 -14.79 0.24 1.61
C LEU A 27 -13.74 1.10 2.32
N THR A 28 -12.80 1.67 1.58
CA THR A 28 -11.75 2.54 2.10
C THR A 28 -12.33 3.80 2.69
N GLY A 29 -13.20 4.49 1.98
CA GLY A 29 -13.85 5.70 2.49
C GLY A 29 -14.63 5.45 3.77
N ALA A 30 -15.46 4.40 3.80
CA ALA A 30 -16.25 4.04 4.98
C ALA A 30 -15.36 3.71 6.19
N SER A 31 -14.29 2.92 6.00
CA SER A 31 -13.39 2.54 7.08
C SER A 31 -12.50 3.69 7.56
N LEU A 32 -12.00 4.53 6.67
CA LEU A 32 -11.28 5.75 7.03
C LEU A 32 -12.13 6.67 7.90
N LYS A 33 -13.40 6.85 7.53
CA LYS A 33 -14.35 7.65 8.33
C LYS A 33 -14.55 7.12 9.74
N MET A 34 -14.56 5.80 9.91
CA MET A 34 -14.66 5.15 11.23
C MET A 34 -13.39 5.36 12.06
N CYS A 35 -12.22 5.40 11.41
CA CYS A 35 -10.92 5.47 12.09
C CYS A 35 -10.44 6.91 12.37
N GLU A 36 -11.03 7.95 11.75
CA GLU A 36 -10.47 9.31 11.70
C GLU A 36 -10.24 9.95 13.09
N GLN A 37 -11.07 9.61 14.09
CA GLN A 37 -10.93 10.15 15.44
C GLN A 37 -9.74 9.54 16.21
N VAL A 38 -9.38 8.30 15.90
CA VAL A 38 -8.28 7.59 16.56
C VAL A 38 -6.97 7.76 15.77
N THR A 39 -7.07 7.71 14.46
CA THR A 39 -5.96 7.92 13.54
C THR A 39 -6.30 9.09 12.60
N PRO A 40 -5.94 10.32 12.97
CA PRO A 40 -6.14 11.48 12.09
C PRO A 40 -5.22 11.40 10.87
N PHE A 41 -5.74 11.81 9.72
CA PHE A 41 -5.04 11.81 8.44
C PHE A 41 -5.51 12.97 7.55
N GLU A 42 -4.71 13.33 6.57
CA GLU A 42 -5.10 14.15 5.43
C GLU A 42 -5.51 13.25 4.27
N LEU A 43 -6.57 13.58 3.56
CA LEU A 43 -7.01 12.82 2.39
C LEU A 43 -6.72 13.58 1.09
N ARG A 44 -6.00 12.94 0.19
CA ARG A 44 -5.84 13.32 -1.22
C ARG A 44 -6.67 12.35 -2.05
N LEU A 45 -7.94 12.73 -2.28
CA LEU A 45 -8.90 11.92 -3.03
C LEU A 45 -8.93 12.36 -4.49
N HIS A 46 -8.69 11.41 -5.38
CA HIS A 46 -8.89 11.56 -6.82
C HIS A 46 -10.21 10.89 -7.21
N ALA A 47 -11.31 11.65 -7.08
CA ALA A 47 -12.66 11.17 -7.41
C ALA A 47 -12.91 11.17 -8.92
N GLU A 48 -13.89 10.35 -9.38
CA GLU A 48 -14.25 10.18 -10.81
C GLU A 48 -13.01 9.91 -11.67
N ASN A 49 -12.05 9.18 -11.11
CA ASN A 49 -10.72 9.03 -11.67
C ASN A 49 -10.70 8.18 -12.94
N THR A 50 -10.00 8.69 -13.96
CA THR A 50 -9.69 8.00 -15.21
C THR A 50 -8.19 7.93 -15.51
N THR A 51 -7.38 8.50 -14.62
CA THR A 51 -5.92 8.57 -14.72
C THR A 51 -5.28 7.32 -14.10
N GLY A 52 -4.08 6.97 -14.54
CA GLY A 52 -3.32 5.86 -13.97
C GLY A 52 -2.90 6.12 -12.51
N LEU A 53 -2.85 5.07 -11.68
CA LEU A 53 -2.44 5.20 -10.27
C LEU A 53 -1.02 5.74 -10.15
N SER A 54 -0.08 5.29 -10.98
CA SER A 54 1.32 5.74 -10.96
C SER A 54 1.45 7.25 -11.11
N GLU A 55 0.70 7.84 -12.04
CA GLU A 55 0.70 9.29 -12.28
C GLU A 55 0.17 10.05 -11.05
N LEU A 56 -0.93 9.58 -10.45
CA LEU A 56 -1.52 10.21 -9.26
C LEU A 56 -0.61 10.08 -8.02
N TYR A 57 0.03 8.93 -7.87
CA TYR A 57 0.95 8.69 -6.76
C TYR A 57 2.22 9.54 -6.90
N ASN A 58 2.75 9.70 -8.12
CA ASN A 58 3.85 10.61 -8.41
C ASN A 58 3.50 12.07 -8.14
N LEU A 59 2.27 12.48 -8.49
CA LEU A 59 1.77 13.82 -8.16
C LEU A 59 1.77 14.05 -6.64
N ALA A 60 1.27 13.09 -5.86
CA ALA A 60 1.27 13.19 -4.41
C ALA A 60 2.68 13.22 -3.80
N ILE A 61 3.64 12.49 -4.38
CA ILE A 61 5.06 12.57 -3.97
C ILE A 61 5.60 13.97 -4.25
N GLN A 62 5.31 14.53 -5.41
CA GLN A 62 5.75 15.89 -5.79
C GLN A 62 5.12 16.97 -4.89
N GLU A 63 3.82 16.86 -4.60
CA GLU A 63 3.10 17.79 -3.72
C GLU A 63 3.62 17.79 -2.28
N ALA A 64 4.31 16.71 -1.86
CA ALA A 64 4.93 16.62 -0.54
C ALA A 64 6.31 17.31 -0.46
N GLU A 65 6.82 17.89 -1.55
CA GLU A 65 8.06 18.67 -1.53
C GLU A 65 7.87 19.91 -0.66
N GLY A 66 8.69 20.04 0.39
CA GLY A 66 8.60 21.14 1.36
C GLY A 66 7.49 20.98 2.41
N ASP A 67 6.70 19.91 2.35
CA ASP A 67 5.64 19.58 3.31
C ASP A 67 5.72 18.09 3.72
N PRO A 68 6.72 17.72 4.56
CA PRO A 68 7.00 16.33 4.90
C PRO A 68 5.83 15.61 5.56
N CYS A 69 5.52 14.41 5.06
CA CYS A 69 4.46 13.56 5.57
C CYS A 69 4.78 12.07 5.38
N ILE A 70 3.95 11.22 5.93
CA ILE A 70 3.91 9.81 5.55
C ILE A 70 2.82 9.67 4.48
N LEU A 71 3.23 9.35 3.25
CA LEU A 71 2.32 9.04 2.16
C LEU A 71 1.80 7.61 2.33
N VAL A 72 0.48 7.44 2.21
CA VAL A 72 -0.21 6.16 2.29
C VAL A 72 -1.02 6.01 1.02
N PHE A 73 -0.51 5.26 0.07
CA PHE A 73 -1.17 4.90 -1.19
C PHE A 73 -2.08 3.72 -0.92
N ILE A 74 -3.37 3.85 -1.18
CA ILE A 74 -4.36 2.82 -0.87
C ILE A 74 -5.45 2.74 -1.95
N HIS A 75 -5.89 1.51 -2.25
CA HIS A 75 -7.03 1.28 -3.13
C HIS A 75 -8.35 1.66 -2.45
N ASP A 76 -9.40 1.90 -3.23
CA ASP A 76 -10.72 2.32 -2.71
C ASP A 76 -11.60 1.15 -2.23
N ASP A 77 -11.18 -0.09 -2.46
CA ASP A 77 -11.85 -1.33 -2.08
C ASP A 77 -11.27 -2.01 -0.82
N ILE A 78 -10.45 -1.29 -0.05
CA ILE A 78 -9.81 -1.80 1.17
C ILE A 78 -10.60 -1.38 2.42
N SER A 79 -10.95 -2.33 3.28
CA SER A 79 -11.55 -2.06 4.59
C SER A 79 -10.52 -2.10 5.70
N ILE A 80 -10.14 -0.93 6.21
CA ILE A 80 -9.23 -0.81 7.36
C ILE A 80 -10.00 -1.22 8.62
N ARG A 81 -9.52 -2.25 9.34
CA ARG A 81 -10.14 -2.82 10.54
C ARG A 81 -9.41 -2.45 11.83
N ASP A 82 -8.15 -2.04 11.76
CA ASP A 82 -7.40 -1.57 12.93
C ASP A 82 -7.54 -0.04 13.08
N PHE A 83 -8.18 0.42 14.14
CA PHE A 83 -8.29 1.86 14.44
C PHE A 83 -6.93 2.53 14.66
N HIS A 84 -5.89 1.75 14.98
CA HIS A 84 -4.52 2.22 15.20
C HIS A 84 -3.60 2.00 13.99
N TRP A 85 -4.17 1.80 12.79
CA TRP A 85 -3.43 1.54 11.55
C TRP A 85 -2.28 2.53 11.30
N GLY A 86 -2.48 3.81 11.61
CA GLY A 86 -1.42 4.81 11.44
C GLY A 86 -0.24 4.62 12.40
N ARG A 87 -0.47 4.03 13.59
CA ARG A 87 0.61 3.65 14.48
C ARG A 87 1.38 2.44 13.92
N ARG A 88 0.68 1.44 13.34
CA ARG A 88 1.31 0.30 12.69
C ARG A 88 2.22 0.71 11.55
N ILE A 89 1.74 1.65 10.71
CA ILE A 89 2.57 2.21 9.64
C ILE A 89 3.83 2.87 10.21
N ARG A 90 3.71 3.71 11.24
CA ARG A 90 4.87 4.39 11.84
C ARG A 90 5.87 3.42 12.44
N GLU A 91 5.39 2.43 13.22
CA GLU A 91 6.22 1.38 13.80
C GLU A 91 6.96 0.58 12.69
N GLY A 92 6.29 0.26 11.59
CA GLY A 92 6.92 -0.41 10.45
C GLY A 92 7.96 0.46 9.73
N LEU A 93 7.71 1.78 9.62
CA LEU A 93 8.65 2.72 9.01
C LEU A 93 9.89 3.03 9.88
N ASP A 94 9.93 2.56 11.14
CA ASP A 94 11.16 2.56 11.94
C ASP A 94 12.18 1.51 11.42
N ASP A 95 11.70 0.42 10.78
CA ASP A 95 12.52 -0.69 10.30
C ASP A 95 12.67 -0.73 8.77
N TYR A 96 11.71 -0.16 8.03
CA TYR A 96 11.61 -0.21 6.57
C TYR A 96 11.41 1.19 5.97
N GLN A 97 11.88 1.40 4.75
CA GLN A 97 11.61 2.63 3.99
C GLN A 97 10.25 2.60 3.31
N VAL A 98 9.76 1.41 2.97
CA VAL A 98 8.41 1.18 2.44
C VAL A 98 7.75 0.04 3.18
N VAL A 99 6.49 0.22 3.57
CA VAL A 99 5.70 -0.82 4.22
C VAL A 99 4.43 -1.12 3.44
N GLY A 100 3.96 -2.37 3.54
CA GLY A 100 2.71 -2.85 2.97
C GLY A 100 2.08 -3.92 3.85
N LEU A 101 0.96 -4.51 3.44
CA LEU A 101 0.20 -5.47 4.23
C LEU A 101 0.45 -6.92 3.82
N ALA A 102 0.80 -7.15 2.56
CA ALA A 102 1.10 -8.47 2.01
C ALA A 102 2.25 -8.36 1.01
N GLY A 103 3.02 -9.43 0.87
CA GLY A 103 4.17 -9.42 -0.03
C GLY A 103 4.90 -10.74 -0.09
N ASN A 104 6.03 -10.73 -0.80
CA ASN A 104 6.89 -11.87 -1.00
C ASN A 104 8.33 -11.53 -0.60
N ILE A 105 8.97 -12.39 0.19
CA ILE A 105 10.35 -12.19 0.66
C ILE A 105 11.40 -12.47 -0.42
N ARG A 106 10.97 -13.04 -1.55
CA ARG A 106 11.81 -13.23 -2.74
C ARG A 106 11.19 -12.59 -3.98
N SER A 107 11.97 -12.51 -5.03
CA SER A 107 11.45 -12.25 -6.36
C SER A 107 12.21 -13.12 -7.37
N VAL A 108 11.48 -13.67 -8.33
CA VAL A 108 12.02 -14.53 -9.37
C VAL A 108 11.80 -13.94 -10.76
N PRO A 109 12.62 -14.29 -11.77
CA PRO A 109 12.41 -13.83 -13.12
C PRO A 109 11.02 -14.24 -13.65
N PHE A 110 10.36 -13.30 -14.36
CA PHE A 110 9.03 -13.51 -14.97
C PHE A 110 7.90 -13.79 -13.98
N GLN A 111 8.06 -13.43 -12.71
CA GLN A 111 7.04 -13.52 -11.69
C GLN A 111 5.86 -12.61 -12.04
N PRO A 112 4.61 -13.13 -12.12
CA PRO A 112 3.47 -12.34 -12.59
C PRO A 112 2.84 -11.43 -11.52
N SER A 113 3.07 -11.72 -10.23
CA SER A 113 2.68 -10.87 -9.09
C SER A 113 3.44 -11.28 -7.83
N TRP A 114 3.28 -10.54 -6.74
CA TRP A 114 3.89 -10.90 -5.45
C TRP A 114 3.44 -12.29 -4.95
N PHE A 115 2.21 -12.72 -5.27
CA PHE A 115 1.61 -13.98 -4.81
C PHE A 115 1.93 -15.17 -5.73
N PHE A 116 2.04 -14.94 -7.05
CA PHE A 116 2.27 -16.01 -8.02
C PHE A 116 3.75 -16.09 -8.41
N GLU A 117 4.31 -17.31 -8.40
CA GLU A 117 5.69 -17.56 -8.84
C GLU A 117 5.85 -17.49 -10.36
N ARG A 118 4.92 -18.12 -11.09
CA ARG A 118 5.01 -18.27 -12.55
C ARG A 118 3.67 -18.57 -13.22
N ILE A 119 3.69 -18.49 -14.54
CA ILE A 119 2.62 -19.01 -15.40
C ILE A 119 3.08 -20.36 -15.95
N HIS A 120 2.25 -21.39 -15.83
CA HIS A 120 2.50 -22.72 -16.37
C HIS A 120 1.25 -23.23 -17.07
N GLU A 121 1.36 -23.58 -18.36
CA GLU A 121 0.24 -24.05 -19.21
C GLU A 121 -1.00 -23.12 -19.14
N GLY A 122 -0.78 -21.80 -19.10
CA GLY A 122 -1.83 -20.79 -19.05
C GLY A 122 -2.46 -20.59 -17.65
N SER A 123 -2.00 -21.30 -16.62
CA SER A 123 -2.45 -21.17 -15.25
C SER A 123 -1.44 -20.42 -14.39
N LEU A 124 -1.93 -19.56 -13.50
CA LEU A 124 -1.10 -18.89 -12.48
C LEU A 124 -0.81 -19.88 -11.36
N LEU A 125 0.45 -20.11 -11.04
CA LEU A 125 0.88 -20.95 -9.93
C LEU A 125 1.33 -20.06 -8.76
N ALA A 126 0.65 -20.22 -7.61
CA ALA A 126 1.02 -19.53 -6.38
C ALA A 126 2.45 -19.87 -5.95
N ASP A 127 3.11 -18.93 -5.29
CA ASP A 127 4.40 -19.21 -4.68
C ASP A 127 4.24 -20.07 -3.42
N ASP A 128 5.32 -20.67 -2.96
CA ASP A 128 5.34 -21.46 -1.72
C ASP A 128 5.11 -20.51 -0.51
N ASP A 129 4.20 -20.89 0.39
CA ASP A 129 3.80 -20.11 1.58
C ASP A 129 4.99 -19.63 2.42
N LYS A 130 6.12 -20.38 2.41
CA LYS A 130 7.35 -19.96 3.12
C LYS A 130 7.97 -18.67 2.60
N TYR A 131 7.61 -18.23 1.39
CA TYR A 131 8.08 -16.98 0.78
C TYR A 131 7.06 -15.85 0.90
N LEU A 132 5.84 -16.15 1.33
CA LEU A 132 4.78 -15.18 1.47
C LEU A 132 4.79 -14.55 2.87
N SER A 133 4.30 -13.34 2.97
CA SER A 133 4.21 -12.58 4.20
C SER A 133 2.94 -11.74 4.25
N GLY A 134 2.34 -11.62 5.42
CA GLY A 134 1.18 -10.76 5.64
C GLY A 134 -0.15 -11.51 5.73
N ALA A 135 -1.23 -10.75 5.90
CA ALA A 135 -2.58 -11.27 5.95
C ALA A 135 -3.58 -10.26 5.39
N VAL A 136 -4.57 -10.73 4.64
CA VAL A 136 -5.64 -9.90 4.08
C VAL A 136 -6.98 -10.60 4.28
N GLY A 137 -7.96 -9.83 4.75
CA GLY A 137 -9.33 -10.30 4.90
C GLY A 137 -10.14 -10.14 3.61
N HIS A 138 -10.89 -11.17 3.22
CA HIS A 138 -11.78 -11.16 2.07
C HIS A 138 -13.24 -11.28 2.53
N PRO A 139 -14.18 -10.47 2.03
CA PRO A 139 -15.59 -10.62 2.37
C PRO A 139 -16.13 -11.95 1.81
N THR A 140 -16.83 -12.72 2.63
CA THR A 140 -17.41 -14.03 2.21
C THR A 140 -18.77 -13.92 1.49
N GLY A 141 -19.25 -12.69 1.28
CA GLY A 141 -20.55 -12.45 0.62
C GLY A 141 -21.78 -12.63 1.51
N GLU A 142 -21.66 -13.23 2.69
CA GLU A 142 -22.77 -13.46 3.62
C GLU A 142 -22.56 -12.74 4.95
N GLY A 143 -23.54 -11.94 5.37
CA GLY A 143 -23.63 -11.40 6.75
C GLY A 143 -22.47 -10.55 7.25
N GLY A 144 -21.63 -10.03 6.36
CA GLY A 144 -20.45 -9.21 6.73
C GLY A 144 -19.32 -10.02 7.36
N LEU A 145 -19.32 -11.32 7.20
CA LEU A 145 -18.21 -12.19 7.61
C LEU A 145 -16.98 -11.94 6.71
N VAL A 146 -15.81 -12.07 7.31
CA VAL A 146 -14.52 -11.91 6.64
C VAL A 146 -13.72 -13.19 6.82
N GLU A 147 -13.29 -13.78 5.73
CA GLU A 147 -12.29 -14.84 5.72
C GLU A 147 -10.91 -14.20 5.64
N VAL A 148 -10.00 -14.59 6.52
CA VAL A 148 -8.64 -14.04 6.55
C VAL A 148 -7.69 -15.02 5.87
N SER A 149 -7.11 -14.61 4.75
CA SER A 149 -6.01 -15.31 4.12
C SER A 149 -4.71 -14.94 4.83
N HIS A 150 -4.14 -15.89 5.56
CA HIS A 150 -2.82 -15.77 6.15
C HIS A 150 -1.79 -16.29 5.16
N TYR A 151 -1.02 -15.39 4.58
CA TYR A 151 0.04 -15.75 3.63
C TYR A 151 1.33 -16.19 4.35
N GLY A 152 1.64 -15.54 5.47
CA GLY A 152 2.81 -15.84 6.28
C GLY A 152 3.00 -14.85 7.43
N PRO A 153 4.09 -14.95 8.21
CA PRO A 153 4.37 -14.02 9.30
C PRO A 153 4.47 -12.58 8.78
N THR A 154 3.88 -11.62 9.50
CA THR A 154 4.08 -10.18 9.26
C THR A 154 5.44 -9.72 9.80
N GLY A 155 5.89 -8.51 9.45
CA GLY A 155 7.19 -7.97 9.87
C GLY A 155 8.37 -8.61 9.12
N GLN A 156 8.13 -9.20 7.95
CA GLN A 156 9.20 -9.77 7.13
C GLN A 156 9.73 -8.75 6.14
N THR A 157 11.04 -8.74 5.94
CA THR A 157 11.65 -8.02 4.81
C THR A 157 11.21 -8.68 3.50
N CYS A 158 10.58 -7.90 2.63
CA CYS A 158 10.06 -8.37 1.35
C CYS A 158 10.85 -7.82 0.17
N LYS A 159 10.75 -8.53 -0.96
CA LYS A 159 11.22 -8.10 -2.28
C LYS A 159 10.09 -7.55 -3.14
N LEU A 160 8.87 -7.95 -2.85
CA LEU A 160 7.64 -7.49 -3.49
C LEU A 160 6.59 -7.24 -2.42
N LEU A 161 5.82 -6.18 -2.57
CA LEU A 161 4.64 -5.84 -1.77
C LEU A 161 3.43 -5.71 -2.70
N ASP A 162 2.27 -6.06 -2.18
CA ASP A 162 0.99 -5.79 -2.86
C ASP A 162 0.68 -4.30 -2.83
N GLY A 163 0.23 -3.77 -3.94
CA GLY A 163 -0.16 -2.36 -4.10
C GLY A 163 -1.44 -1.95 -3.37
N LEU A 164 -2.17 -2.89 -2.76
CA LEU A 164 -3.41 -2.58 -2.05
C LEU A 164 -3.23 -1.48 -0.98
N LEU A 165 -2.09 -1.49 -0.29
CA LEU A 165 -1.62 -0.41 0.57
C LEU A 165 -0.10 -0.39 0.57
N LEU A 166 0.48 0.76 0.24
CA LEU A 166 1.90 1.05 0.37
C LEU A 166 2.07 2.35 1.16
N ALA A 167 3.02 2.38 2.10
CA ALA A 167 3.31 3.63 2.81
C ALA A 167 4.82 3.87 2.94
N ALA A 168 5.21 5.15 2.87
CA ALA A 168 6.59 5.59 2.98
C ALA A 168 6.67 7.04 3.47
N HIS A 169 7.82 7.43 4.03
CA HIS A 169 8.11 8.84 4.26
C HIS A 169 8.30 9.57 2.92
N SER A 170 7.61 10.70 2.73
CA SER A 170 7.71 11.49 1.50
C SER A 170 9.14 11.97 1.23
N GLU A 171 9.87 12.35 2.27
CA GLU A 171 11.28 12.76 2.16
C GLU A 171 12.17 11.63 1.62
N GLU A 172 11.94 10.37 2.06
CA GLU A 172 12.69 9.21 1.56
C GLU A 172 12.45 9.01 0.06
N LEU A 173 11.19 9.08 -0.38
CA LEU A 173 10.84 8.95 -1.79
C LEU A 173 11.45 10.07 -2.65
N LEU A 174 11.47 11.29 -2.13
CA LEU A 174 12.06 12.44 -2.82
C LEU A 174 13.59 12.35 -2.88
N LEU A 175 14.27 12.05 -1.77
CA LEU A 175 15.72 11.95 -1.69
C LEU A 175 16.29 10.83 -2.54
N SER A 176 15.61 9.67 -2.57
CA SER A 176 16.00 8.53 -3.39
C SER A 176 15.49 8.61 -4.83
N ASN A 177 14.81 9.72 -5.18
CA ASN A 177 14.17 9.90 -6.49
C ASN A 177 13.26 8.72 -6.90
N LEU A 178 12.64 8.06 -5.91
CA LEU A 178 11.70 6.97 -6.15
C LEU A 178 10.39 7.48 -6.72
N ARG A 179 9.97 6.88 -7.82
CA ARG A 179 8.73 7.18 -8.52
C ARG A 179 8.11 5.89 -9.04
N PHE A 180 6.81 5.91 -9.22
CA PHE A 180 6.09 4.89 -9.94
C PHE A 180 6.29 5.09 -11.46
N ASP A 181 6.51 4.02 -12.22
CA ASP A 181 6.61 4.13 -13.67
C ASP A 181 5.20 4.30 -14.27
N GLU A 182 4.96 5.46 -14.89
CA GLU A 182 3.64 5.86 -15.42
C GLU A 182 3.18 5.05 -16.64
N GLN A 183 4.05 4.20 -17.23
CA GLN A 183 3.62 3.22 -18.22
C GLN A 183 2.70 2.16 -17.61
N PHE A 184 2.83 1.87 -16.32
CA PHE A 184 1.99 0.95 -15.56
C PHE A 184 0.83 1.70 -14.90
N LYS A 185 -0.29 1.81 -15.60
CA LYS A 185 -1.43 2.61 -15.14
C LYS A 185 -2.17 2.01 -13.95
N PHE A 186 -2.26 0.67 -13.89
CA PHE A 186 -2.98 -0.05 -12.83
C PHE A 186 -2.32 -1.39 -12.47
N HIS A 187 -1.95 -2.22 -13.46
CA HIS A 187 -1.28 -3.49 -13.20
C HIS A 187 0.23 -3.30 -13.19
N PHE A 188 0.92 -4.07 -12.35
CA PHE A 188 2.38 -4.11 -12.22
C PHE A 188 3.04 -2.84 -11.67
N TYR A 189 2.32 -1.77 -11.38
CA TYR A 189 2.89 -0.54 -10.84
C TYR A 189 3.58 -0.77 -9.49
N ASP A 190 3.00 -1.64 -8.66
CA ASP A 190 3.48 -2.05 -7.35
C ASP A 190 4.75 -2.90 -7.46
N MET A 191 4.78 -3.87 -8.37
CA MET A 191 5.94 -4.71 -8.60
C MET A 191 7.12 -3.92 -9.16
N ASP A 192 6.89 -3.03 -10.12
CA ASP A 192 7.90 -2.15 -10.68
C ASP A 192 8.45 -1.19 -9.61
N PHE A 193 7.56 -0.61 -8.81
CA PHE A 193 7.95 0.24 -7.69
C PHE A 193 8.82 -0.53 -6.68
N CYS A 194 8.45 -1.75 -6.31
CA CYS A 194 9.27 -2.61 -5.44
C CYS A 194 10.66 -2.88 -6.02
N ARG A 195 10.76 -3.06 -7.34
CA ARG A 195 12.04 -3.22 -8.02
C ARG A 195 12.89 -1.95 -7.97
N SER A 196 12.25 -0.79 -8.08
CA SER A 196 12.93 0.49 -7.95
C SER A 196 13.45 0.70 -6.52
N VAL A 197 12.65 0.36 -5.48
CA VAL A 197 13.09 0.37 -4.07
C VAL A 197 14.30 -0.55 -3.85
N GLU A 198 14.26 -1.77 -4.38
CA GLU A 198 15.38 -2.73 -4.28
C GLU A 198 16.65 -2.21 -4.96
N LYS A 199 16.52 -1.58 -6.13
CA LYS A 199 17.64 -1.01 -6.89
C LYS A 199 18.36 0.10 -6.12
N GLU A 200 17.62 0.89 -5.36
CA GLU A 200 18.16 1.93 -4.48
C GLU A 200 18.70 1.36 -3.14
N ASN A 201 18.73 0.02 -2.97
CA ASN A 201 19.14 -0.68 -1.75
C ASN A 201 18.32 -0.30 -0.51
N LEU A 202 17.10 0.13 -0.69
CA LEU A 202 16.16 0.41 0.38
C LEU A 202 15.41 -0.86 0.80
N LYS A 203 14.97 -0.90 2.05
CA LYS A 203 14.24 -2.04 2.60
C LYS A 203 12.75 -1.80 2.54
N MET A 204 12.01 -2.84 2.22
CA MET A 204 10.56 -2.87 2.34
C MET A 204 10.11 -4.10 3.10
N GLY A 205 8.95 -4.00 3.75
CA GLY A 205 8.43 -5.11 4.55
C GLY A 205 6.96 -5.00 4.84
N THR A 206 6.40 -6.10 5.35
CA THR A 206 4.99 -6.17 5.77
C THR A 206 4.83 -5.71 7.21
N ILE A 207 3.68 -5.11 7.48
CA ILE A 207 3.22 -4.77 8.84
C ILE A 207 1.98 -5.60 9.22
N PRO A 208 1.69 -5.78 10.55
CA PRO A 208 0.50 -6.49 11.00
C PRO A 208 -0.80 -5.72 10.72
#